data_b4de44b87c61c9f0a28600a417f38702
#
_entry.id   b4de44b87c61c9f0a28600a417f38702
#
_cell.length_a   1.000
_cell.length_b   1.000
_cell.length_c   1.000
_cell.angle_alpha   90.00
_cell.angle_beta   90.00
_cell.angle_gamma   90.00
#
_symmetry.space_group_name_H-M   'P 1'
#
loop_
_entity.id
_entity.type
_entity.pdbx_description
1 polymer ?
#
loop_
_entity_poly.entity_id
_entity_poly.type
_entity_poly.pdbx_seq_one_letter_code
_entity_poly.pdbx_strand_id
1 'polypeptide(L)'
;WTWHDHGNESGEPIIWLDGLDIPLVHLLEAVFFEPYPEDVQPVTEPIDSSTAKYGVGTLRPTWEEGSKESYSPLMRYPWDQTWATLQRLAPNVDGSPFDGVMMEYTNPNTGGPVMPTIACHVQMLRPGESTKAHRHTNGTIYHVVQGQGHSVVQGQKMDWEPKDVFCVPGWTYHEHVNASATEPAVLFSFTDTPVLKSLSLLREQAHPQDHQ
;
A
#
# COMPACT_ATOMS: atom_id res chain seq x y z
N TRP A 1 17.26 -2.29 -4.41
CA TRP A 1 18.72 -2.17 -4.29
C TRP A 1 19.17 -0.78 -4.74
N THR A 2 18.58 0.29 -4.21
CA THR A 2 18.96 1.66 -4.50
C THR A 2 19.30 2.37 -3.20
N TRP A 3 20.35 3.17 -3.22
CA TRP A 3 20.62 4.06 -2.10
C TRP A 3 19.53 5.11 -1.99
N HIS A 4 19.13 5.41 -0.78
CA HIS A 4 18.22 6.50 -0.46
C HIS A 4 18.55 7.04 0.93
N ASP A 5 18.26 8.29 1.16
CA ASP A 5 18.36 8.94 2.45
C ASP A 5 17.09 9.75 2.75
N HIS A 6 16.89 10.03 4.02
CA HIS A 6 15.73 10.77 4.51
C HIS A 6 16.19 12.05 5.20
N GLY A 7 15.62 13.18 4.81
CA GLY A 7 15.86 14.47 5.43
C GLY A 7 14.58 15.06 6.03
N ASN A 8 14.70 15.66 7.18
CA ASN A 8 13.65 16.46 7.79
C ASN A 8 14.06 17.93 7.81
N GLU A 9 13.51 18.72 6.90
CA GLU A 9 13.73 20.17 6.81
C GLU A 9 12.63 20.97 7.52
N SER A 10 11.65 20.29 8.13
CA SER A 10 10.58 20.92 8.91
C SER A 10 11.02 21.18 10.36
N GLY A 11 10.32 22.06 11.07
CA GLY A 11 10.51 22.28 12.51
C GLY A 11 9.85 21.20 13.40
N GLU A 12 9.17 20.22 12.82
CA GLU A 12 8.38 19.21 13.53
C GLU A 12 8.94 17.80 13.31
N PRO A 13 8.78 16.89 14.28
CA PRO A 13 9.16 15.49 14.10
C PRO A 13 8.42 14.83 12.93
N ILE A 14 9.13 14.03 12.15
CA ILE A 14 8.56 13.21 11.08
C ILE A 14 8.67 11.74 11.48
N ILE A 15 7.61 10.97 11.20
CA ILE A 15 7.58 9.51 11.34
C ILE A 15 7.16 8.93 10.01
N TRP A 16 7.88 7.94 9.52
CA TRP A 16 7.52 7.17 8.34
C TRP A 16 7.51 5.68 8.63
N LEU A 17 6.86 4.94 7.78
CA LEU A 17 6.76 3.49 7.82
C LEU A 17 7.52 2.91 6.63
N ASP A 18 8.51 2.06 6.90
CA ASP A 18 9.23 1.33 5.87
C ASP A 18 8.67 -0.09 5.72
N GLY A 19 8.43 -0.49 4.47
CA GLY A 19 8.05 -1.84 4.10
C GLY A 19 9.17 -2.50 3.30
N LEU A 20 9.68 -3.65 3.78
CA LEU A 20 10.84 -4.32 3.21
C LEU A 20 10.54 -5.80 2.91
N ASP A 21 11.02 -6.29 1.78
CA ASP A 21 10.96 -7.70 1.36
C ASP A 21 12.19 -8.53 1.80
N ILE A 22 12.91 -8.06 2.80
CA ILE A 22 14.13 -8.70 3.34
C ILE A 22 13.93 -10.21 3.61
N PRO A 23 12.82 -10.68 4.22
CA PRO A 23 12.63 -12.10 4.46
C PRO A 23 12.65 -12.95 3.18
N LEU A 24 12.06 -12.43 2.09
CA LEU A 24 12.07 -13.10 0.79
C LEU A 24 13.47 -13.10 0.19
N VAL A 25 14.14 -11.95 0.19
CA VAL A 25 15.48 -11.81 -0.38
C VAL A 25 16.49 -12.66 0.39
N HIS A 26 16.33 -12.79 1.70
CA HIS A 26 17.11 -13.70 2.53
C HIS A 26 16.86 -15.15 2.18
N LEU A 27 15.61 -15.57 2.01
CA LEU A 27 15.24 -16.93 1.62
C LEU A 27 15.85 -17.31 0.27
N LEU A 28 15.95 -16.37 -0.66
CA LEU A 28 16.56 -16.56 -1.98
C LEU A 28 18.09 -16.47 -1.98
N GLU A 29 18.71 -16.26 -0.81
CA GLU A 29 20.17 -16.08 -0.65
C GLU A 29 20.74 -14.95 -1.52
N ALA A 30 19.93 -13.91 -1.78
CA ALA A 30 20.27 -12.79 -2.64
C ALA A 30 20.57 -11.49 -1.85
N VAL A 31 20.72 -11.58 -0.55
CA VAL A 31 21.02 -10.42 0.33
C VAL A 31 22.45 -9.96 0.12
N PHE A 32 22.62 -8.66 -0.09
CA PHE A 32 23.91 -7.99 0.03
C PHE A 32 23.71 -6.58 0.61
N PHE A 33 24.81 -5.99 1.07
CA PHE A 33 24.84 -4.61 1.53
C PHE A 33 26.00 -3.89 0.83
N GLU A 34 25.71 -2.71 0.33
CA GLU A 34 26.68 -1.82 -0.27
C GLU A 34 26.47 -0.42 0.33
N PRO A 35 27.32 0.00 1.28
CA PRO A 35 27.19 1.32 1.89
C PRO A 35 27.48 2.42 0.86
N TYR A 36 26.72 3.51 0.95
CA TYR A 36 27.04 4.70 0.17
C TYR A 36 28.35 5.31 0.69
N PRO A 37 29.26 5.78 -0.18
CA PRO A 37 30.59 6.22 0.25
C PRO A 37 30.60 7.56 0.99
N GLU A 38 29.55 8.36 0.86
CA GLU A 38 29.42 9.68 1.47
C GLU A 38 28.28 9.67 2.50
N ASP A 39 28.22 10.66 3.39
CA ASP A 39 27.19 10.76 4.43
C ASP A 39 25.79 11.08 3.86
N VAL A 40 25.73 11.79 2.72
CA VAL A 40 24.49 12.24 2.08
C VAL A 40 24.64 12.15 0.57
N GLN A 41 23.58 11.74 -0.11
CA GLN A 41 23.54 11.73 -1.57
C GLN A 41 23.38 13.15 -2.14
N PRO A 42 24.12 13.52 -3.20
CA PRO A 42 23.89 14.79 -3.88
C PRO A 42 22.53 14.78 -4.60
N VAL A 43 21.79 15.87 -4.49
CA VAL A 43 20.58 16.08 -5.29
C VAL A 43 21.00 16.52 -6.70
N THR A 44 20.86 15.63 -7.67
CA THR A 44 21.29 15.85 -9.07
C THR A 44 20.11 16.13 -10.01
N GLU A 45 18.90 15.79 -9.61
CA GLU A 45 17.69 15.98 -10.40
C GLU A 45 16.80 17.08 -9.81
N PRO A 46 15.95 17.74 -10.62
CA PRO A 46 14.96 18.67 -10.09
C PRO A 46 14.03 18.01 -9.08
N ILE A 47 13.57 18.81 -8.10
CA ILE A 47 12.58 18.35 -7.10
C ILE A 47 11.35 17.78 -7.84
N ASP A 48 10.86 16.63 -7.35
CA ASP A 48 9.70 15.92 -7.91
C ASP A 48 9.81 15.58 -9.42
N SER A 49 11.03 15.44 -9.98
CA SER A 49 11.25 15.10 -11.40
C SER A 49 10.52 13.83 -11.83
N SER A 50 10.45 12.80 -10.99
CA SER A 50 9.70 11.58 -11.24
C SER A 50 8.18 11.84 -11.33
N THR A 51 7.66 12.68 -10.45
CA THR A 51 6.23 13.09 -10.49
C THR A 51 5.91 13.90 -11.75
N ALA A 52 6.79 14.81 -12.14
CA ALA A 52 6.63 15.59 -13.36
C ALA A 52 6.61 14.70 -14.63
N LYS A 53 7.43 13.64 -14.63
CA LYS A 53 7.57 12.75 -15.79
C LYS A 53 6.50 11.64 -15.84
N TYR A 54 6.13 11.07 -14.70
CA TYR A 54 5.28 9.88 -14.62
C TYR A 54 3.97 10.10 -13.85
N GLY A 55 3.78 11.27 -13.23
CA GLY A 55 2.65 11.53 -12.32
C GLY A 55 1.28 11.60 -13.00
N VAL A 56 1.24 11.72 -14.33
CA VAL A 56 0.02 11.61 -15.12
C VAL A 56 0.03 10.24 -15.82
N GLY A 57 -0.42 9.21 -15.13
CA GLY A 57 -0.31 7.82 -15.56
C GLY A 57 -0.97 7.45 -16.89
N THR A 58 -1.77 8.34 -17.49
CA THR A 58 -2.37 8.17 -18.82
C THR A 58 -1.56 8.83 -19.95
N LEU A 59 -0.52 9.58 -19.61
CA LEU A 59 0.34 10.28 -20.56
C LEU A 59 1.81 9.90 -20.31
N ARG A 60 2.55 9.68 -21.40
CA ARG A 60 4.00 9.44 -21.34
C ARG A 60 4.70 10.24 -22.44
N PRO A 61 5.97 10.63 -22.22
CA PRO A 61 6.82 11.17 -23.28
C PRO A 61 6.93 10.17 -24.45
N THR A 62 6.82 10.66 -25.69
CA THR A 62 6.93 9.80 -26.88
C THR A 62 8.37 9.68 -27.40
N TRP A 63 9.26 10.53 -26.94
CA TRP A 63 10.66 10.62 -27.35
C TRP A 63 11.63 9.88 -26.40
N GLU A 64 11.11 9.28 -25.34
CA GLU A 64 11.88 8.48 -24.41
C GLU A 64 11.32 7.06 -24.33
N GLU A 65 12.20 6.08 -24.23
CA GLU A 65 11.81 4.76 -23.76
C GLU A 65 11.39 4.88 -22.29
N GLY A 66 10.31 4.19 -21.89
CA GLY A 66 9.91 4.10 -20.49
C GLY A 66 11.04 3.52 -19.63
N SER A 67 10.95 3.69 -18.31
CA SER A 67 11.89 3.07 -17.40
C SER A 67 11.91 1.55 -17.61
N LYS A 68 13.11 0.97 -17.62
CA LYS A 68 13.34 -0.49 -17.70
C LYS A 68 13.36 -1.16 -16.32
N GLU A 69 13.24 -0.34 -15.28
CA GLU A 69 13.23 -0.84 -13.90
C GLU A 69 11.98 -1.68 -13.62
N SER A 70 12.15 -2.70 -12.81
CA SER A 70 11.06 -3.59 -12.39
C SER A 70 10.12 -2.96 -11.34
N TYR A 71 10.58 -1.89 -10.69
CA TYR A 71 9.79 -1.09 -9.74
C TYR A 71 9.20 0.16 -10.41
N SER A 72 8.24 0.81 -9.75
CA SER A 72 7.63 2.03 -10.26
C SER A 72 8.65 3.16 -10.35
N PRO A 73 8.78 3.81 -11.53
CA PRO A 73 9.61 5.00 -11.66
C PRO A 73 8.97 6.24 -11.02
N LEU A 74 7.68 6.17 -10.69
CA LEU A 74 6.98 7.19 -9.91
C LEU A 74 7.26 6.97 -8.43
N MET A 75 8.28 7.64 -7.91
CA MET A 75 8.77 7.44 -6.54
C MET A 75 7.82 8.00 -5.47
N ARG A 76 6.84 8.82 -5.84
CA ARG A 76 5.93 9.48 -4.92
C ARG A 76 4.49 9.40 -5.45
N TYR A 77 3.58 9.01 -4.56
CA TYR A 77 2.13 9.02 -4.79
C TYR A 77 1.50 10.02 -3.81
N PRO A 78 1.20 11.27 -4.25
CA PRO A 78 0.71 12.32 -3.37
C PRO A 78 -0.63 11.99 -2.75
N TRP A 79 -0.76 12.23 -1.45
CA TRP A 79 -1.99 11.94 -0.70
C TRP A 79 -3.21 12.71 -1.20
N ASP A 80 -3.06 13.97 -1.57
CA ASP A 80 -4.15 14.80 -2.09
C ASP A 80 -4.78 14.21 -3.35
N GLN A 81 -3.98 13.64 -4.24
CA GLN A 81 -4.46 12.96 -5.45
C GLN A 81 -5.14 11.62 -5.11
N THR A 82 -4.58 10.86 -4.19
CA THR A 82 -5.16 9.61 -3.70
C THR A 82 -6.51 9.88 -3.05
N TRP A 83 -6.59 10.85 -2.15
CA TRP A 83 -7.81 11.23 -1.45
C TRP A 83 -8.88 11.74 -2.41
N ALA A 84 -8.54 12.66 -3.33
CA ALA A 84 -9.47 13.15 -4.34
C ALA A 84 -10.01 12.03 -5.23
N THR A 85 -9.20 11.00 -5.50
CA THR A 85 -9.64 9.85 -6.28
C THR A 85 -10.61 8.97 -5.51
N LEU A 86 -10.33 8.66 -4.24
CA LEU A 86 -11.22 7.92 -3.36
C LEU A 86 -12.57 8.63 -3.20
N GLN A 87 -12.56 9.94 -2.95
CA GLN A 87 -13.79 10.75 -2.80
C GLN A 87 -14.66 10.75 -4.07
N ARG A 88 -14.05 10.74 -5.25
CA ARG A 88 -14.80 10.64 -6.52
C ARG A 88 -15.30 9.25 -6.81
N LEU A 89 -14.54 8.22 -6.45
CA LEU A 89 -14.89 6.84 -6.75
C LEU A 89 -15.98 6.30 -5.80
N ALA A 90 -15.81 6.51 -4.50
CA ALA A 90 -16.63 5.87 -3.47
C ALA A 90 -18.15 6.07 -3.62
N PRO A 91 -18.68 7.24 -4.06
CA PRO A 91 -20.13 7.40 -4.28
C PRO A 91 -20.66 6.68 -5.51
N ASN A 92 -19.81 6.21 -6.42
CA ASN A 92 -20.17 5.69 -7.74
C ASN A 92 -19.95 4.19 -7.90
N VAL A 93 -19.50 3.50 -6.84
CA VAL A 93 -19.23 2.05 -6.88
C VAL A 93 -19.74 1.38 -5.61
N ASP A 94 -20.09 0.11 -5.72
CA ASP A 94 -20.41 -0.70 -4.53
C ASP A 94 -19.16 -1.06 -3.74
N GLY A 95 -18.03 -1.25 -4.43
CA GLY A 95 -16.78 -1.73 -3.85
C GLY A 95 -16.74 -3.24 -3.68
N SER A 96 -15.71 -3.74 -3.00
CA SER A 96 -15.58 -5.14 -2.62
C SER A 96 -16.36 -5.39 -1.31
N PRO A 97 -17.11 -6.48 -1.19
CA PRO A 97 -17.74 -6.83 0.08
C PRO A 97 -16.71 -7.16 1.18
N PHE A 98 -15.46 -7.42 0.82
CA PHE A 98 -14.38 -7.79 1.73
C PHE A 98 -13.43 -6.63 2.05
N ASP A 99 -13.38 -5.61 1.17
CA ASP A 99 -12.39 -4.54 1.25
C ASP A 99 -13.00 -3.14 1.18
N GLY A 100 -14.33 -3.00 0.95
CA GLY A 100 -14.94 -1.71 0.69
C GLY A 100 -14.42 -1.09 -0.61
N VAL A 101 -14.02 0.18 -0.60
CA VAL A 101 -13.42 0.84 -1.78
C VAL A 101 -11.91 0.74 -1.71
N MET A 102 -11.36 -0.28 -2.36
CA MET A 102 -9.92 -0.54 -2.38
C MET A 102 -9.31 -0.23 -3.74
N MET A 103 -8.16 0.43 -3.73
CA MET A 103 -7.39 0.76 -4.93
C MET A 103 -5.93 0.38 -4.75
N GLU A 104 -5.30 -0.08 -5.82
CA GLU A 104 -3.86 -0.39 -5.85
C GLU A 104 -3.07 0.81 -6.39
N TYR A 105 -1.97 1.15 -5.75
CA TYR A 105 -0.96 2.04 -6.31
C TYR A 105 -0.20 1.31 -7.40
N THR A 106 -0.22 1.85 -8.61
CA THR A 106 0.31 1.15 -9.79
C THR A 106 1.60 1.76 -10.31
N ASN A 107 2.44 0.93 -10.88
CA ASN A 107 3.56 1.34 -11.71
C ASN A 107 3.01 1.91 -13.04
N PRO A 108 3.21 3.19 -13.37
CA PRO A 108 2.62 3.82 -14.55
C PRO A 108 3.13 3.23 -15.88
N ASN A 109 4.26 2.54 -15.89
CA ASN A 109 4.78 1.91 -17.11
C ASN A 109 4.14 0.56 -17.41
N THR A 110 3.74 -0.18 -16.38
CA THR A 110 3.25 -1.57 -16.51
C THR A 110 1.77 -1.73 -16.19
N GLY A 111 1.21 -0.80 -15.38
CA GLY A 111 -0.12 -0.95 -14.79
C GLY A 111 -0.20 -2.00 -13.68
N GLY A 112 0.93 -2.63 -13.35
CA GLY A 112 1.06 -3.59 -12.26
C GLY A 112 1.46 -2.94 -10.94
N PRO A 113 1.83 -3.75 -9.92
CA PRO A 113 2.20 -3.26 -8.59
C PRO A 113 3.43 -2.35 -8.63
N VAL A 114 3.59 -1.55 -7.57
CA VAL A 114 4.71 -0.59 -7.44
C VAL A 114 6.07 -1.27 -7.43
N MET A 115 6.15 -2.48 -6.91
CA MET A 115 7.35 -3.32 -6.92
C MET A 115 7.01 -4.77 -7.28
N PRO A 116 7.96 -5.54 -7.82
CA PRO A 116 7.74 -6.96 -8.16
C PRO A 116 7.35 -7.84 -6.97
N THR A 117 7.75 -7.44 -5.77
CA THR A 117 7.60 -8.21 -4.54
C THR A 117 6.58 -7.61 -3.57
N ILE A 118 6.24 -6.34 -3.72
CA ILE A 118 5.34 -5.61 -2.83
C ILE A 118 4.28 -4.88 -3.65
N ALA A 119 3.00 -5.10 -3.33
CA ALA A 119 1.88 -4.27 -3.76
C ALA A 119 1.47 -3.34 -2.62
N CYS A 120 1.08 -2.11 -2.96
CA CYS A 120 0.57 -1.11 -2.03
C CYS A 120 -0.86 -0.75 -2.39
N HIS A 121 -1.71 -0.63 -1.37
CA HIS A 121 -3.13 -0.33 -1.54
C HIS A 121 -3.57 0.81 -0.63
N VAL A 122 -4.65 1.45 -1.02
CA VAL A 122 -5.44 2.34 -0.17
C VAL A 122 -6.87 1.83 -0.16
N GLN A 123 -7.44 1.70 1.03
CA GLN A 123 -8.77 1.16 1.29
C GLN A 123 -9.58 2.21 2.04
N MET A 124 -10.77 2.54 1.53
CA MET A 124 -11.74 3.39 2.21
C MET A 124 -12.92 2.56 2.67
N LEU A 125 -13.26 2.65 3.93
CA LEU A 125 -14.52 2.21 4.51
C LEU A 125 -15.42 3.42 4.68
N ARG A 126 -16.62 3.36 4.10
CA ARG A 126 -17.62 4.43 4.23
C ARG A 126 -18.09 4.54 5.68
N PRO A 127 -18.76 5.63 6.07
CA PRO A 127 -19.34 5.73 7.41
C PRO A 127 -20.20 4.51 7.76
N GLY A 128 -19.90 3.86 8.89
CA GLY A 128 -20.60 2.68 9.38
C GLY A 128 -20.41 1.39 8.56
N GLU A 129 -19.52 1.40 7.56
CA GLU A 129 -19.27 0.21 6.73
C GLU A 129 -18.53 -0.87 7.50
N SER A 130 -19.02 -2.10 7.37
CA SER A 130 -18.39 -3.33 7.83
C SER A 130 -18.11 -4.22 6.62
N THR A 131 -16.90 -4.71 6.48
CA THR A 131 -16.58 -5.69 5.45
C THR A 131 -16.97 -7.09 5.90
N LYS A 132 -17.14 -8.00 4.95
CA LYS A 132 -17.27 -9.43 5.25
C LYS A 132 -15.90 -10.01 5.58
N ALA A 133 -15.89 -11.04 6.42
CA ALA A 133 -14.68 -11.74 6.77
C ALA A 133 -14.18 -12.62 5.60
N HIS A 134 -12.89 -12.57 5.34
CA HIS A 134 -12.20 -13.42 4.37
C HIS A 134 -10.77 -13.70 4.81
N ARG A 135 -10.09 -14.57 4.10
CA ARG A 135 -8.65 -14.83 4.28
C ARG A 135 -7.97 -15.02 2.94
N HIS A 136 -6.69 -14.71 2.92
CA HIS A 136 -5.82 -14.89 1.75
C HIS A 136 -4.43 -15.34 2.16
N THR A 137 -3.69 -15.95 1.24
CA THR A 137 -2.36 -16.52 1.54
C THR A 137 -1.29 -15.46 1.77
N ASN A 138 -1.44 -14.25 1.21
CA ASN A 138 -0.52 -13.16 1.46
C ASN A 138 -0.67 -12.58 2.88
N GLY A 139 0.44 -12.11 3.44
CA GLY A 139 0.45 -11.26 4.62
C GLY A 139 0.17 -9.80 4.25
N THR A 140 -0.44 -9.05 5.17
CA THR A 140 -0.74 -7.64 4.95
C THR A 140 -0.40 -6.82 6.18
N ILE A 141 0.29 -5.71 6.00
CA ILE A 141 0.50 -4.69 7.02
C ILE A 141 -0.41 -3.50 6.68
N TYR A 142 -1.17 -3.05 7.66
CA TYR A 142 -2.06 -1.91 7.56
C TYR A 142 -1.53 -0.74 8.37
N HIS A 143 -1.70 0.46 7.82
CA HIS A 143 -1.50 1.73 8.52
C HIS A 143 -2.79 2.55 8.43
N VAL A 144 -3.27 3.03 9.57
CA VAL A 144 -4.47 3.86 9.65
C VAL A 144 -4.13 5.30 9.27
N VAL A 145 -4.58 5.72 8.08
CA VAL A 145 -4.35 7.07 7.56
C VAL A 145 -5.31 8.07 8.22
N GLN A 146 -6.59 7.69 8.31
CA GLN A 146 -7.63 8.50 8.96
C GLN A 146 -8.82 7.64 9.42
N GLY A 147 -9.63 8.20 10.30
CA GLY A 147 -10.81 7.54 10.86
C GLY A 147 -10.46 6.63 12.02
N GLN A 148 -11.47 5.99 12.58
CA GLN A 148 -11.35 5.06 13.70
C GLN A 148 -12.29 3.88 13.52
N GLY A 149 -11.89 2.73 14.02
CA GLY A 149 -12.67 1.53 13.86
C GLY A 149 -12.06 0.34 14.57
N HIS A 150 -12.37 -0.83 14.09
CA HIS A 150 -11.74 -2.04 14.56
C HIS A 150 -11.63 -3.07 13.44
N SER A 151 -10.73 -4.01 13.65
CA SER A 151 -10.63 -5.23 12.84
C SER A 151 -10.85 -6.43 13.73
N VAL A 152 -11.50 -7.46 13.20
CA VAL A 152 -11.54 -8.77 13.81
C VAL A 152 -10.58 -9.67 13.04
N VAL A 153 -9.57 -10.19 13.74
CA VAL A 153 -8.54 -11.04 13.14
C VAL A 153 -8.51 -12.33 13.96
N GLN A 154 -8.85 -13.45 13.32
CA GLN A 154 -8.92 -14.77 13.95
C GLN A 154 -9.76 -14.76 15.24
N GLY A 155 -10.93 -14.09 15.21
CA GLY A 155 -11.82 -13.95 16.33
C GLY A 155 -11.37 -12.95 17.42
N GLN A 156 -10.25 -12.26 17.21
CA GLN A 156 -9.75 -11.23 18.13
C GLN A 156 -10.07 -9.85 17.58
N LYS A 157 -10.80 -9.06 18.36
CA LYS A 157 -11.08 -7.67 18.04
C LYS A 157 -9.88 -6.79 18.40
N MET A 158 -9.48 -5.92 17.46
CA MET A 158 -8.46 -4.90 17.64
C MET A 158 -9.06 -3.55 17.24
N ASP A 159 -9.20 -2.63 18.18
CA ASP A 159 -9.56 -1.25 17.89
C ASP A 159 -8.32 -0.51 17.33
N TRP A 160 -8.54 0.44 16.42
CA TRP A 160 -7.48 1.24 15.82
C TRP A 160 -7.91 2.69 15.60
N GLU A 161 -6.93 3.59 15.61
CA GLU A 161 -7.06 5.03 15.38
C GLU A 161 -5.94 5.55 14.44
N PRO A 162 -5.99 6.81 13.97
CA PRO A 162 -5.00 7.34 13.04
C PRO A 162 -3.56 7.20 13.53
N LYS A 163 -2.68 6.73 12.66
CA LYS A 163 -1.25 6.41 12.85
C LYS A 163 -0.97 5.03 13.42
N ASP A 164 -1.99 4.26 13.81
CA ASP A 164 -1.78 2.87 14.20
C ASP A 164 -1.31 2.02 13.02
N VAL A 165 -0.53 1.01 13.35
CA VAL A 165 -0.07 -0.04 12.42
C VAL A 165 -0.46 -1.39 12.99
N PHE A 166 -1.06 -2.23 12.18
CA PHE A 166 -1.38 -3.61 12.55
C PHE A 166 -1.11 -4.58 11.41
N CYS A 167 -0.99 -5.86 11.71
CA CYS A 167 -0.75 -6.88 10.71
C CYS A 167 -1.83 -7.96 10.70
N VAL A 168 -2.09 -8.47 9.50
CA VAL A 168 -2.90 -9.65 9.25
C VAL A 168 -1.98 -10.71 8.64
N PRO A 169 -1.63 -11.77 9.38
CA PRO A 169 -0.81 -12.86 8.84
C PRO A 169 -1.52 -13.61 7.71
N GLY A 170 -0.74 -14.21 6.82
CA GLY A 170 -1.28 -15.02 5.73
C GLY A 170 -2.21 -16.14 6.22
N TRP A 171 -3.28 -16.41 5.48
CA TRP A 171 -4.31 -17.40 5.74
C TRP A 171 -5.10 -17.22 7.03
N THR A 172 -5.19 -15.96 7.52
CA THR A 172 -5.90 -15.58 8.74
C THR A 172 -7.20 -14.86 8.38
N TYR A 173 -8.35 -15.33 8.88
CA TYR A 173 -9.61 -14.63 8.67
C TYR A 173 -9.58 -13.25 9.30
N HIS A 174 -10.05 -12.26 8.55
CA HIS A 174 -10.12 -10.87 8.99
C HIS A 174 -11.28 -10.14 8.34
N GLU A 175 -11.74 -9.10 9.02
CA GLU A 175 -12.71 -8.12 8.58
C GLU A 175 -12.42 -6.78 9.23
N HIS A 176 -12.94 -5.71 8.64
CA HIS A 176 -12.70 -4.33 9.09
C HIS A 176 -14.02 -3.60 9.25
N VAL A 177 -14.12 -2.77 10.28
CA VAL A 177 -15.31 -1.99 10.60
C VAL A 177 -14.94 -0.54 10.83
N ASN A 178 -15.58 0.37 10.11
CA ASN A 178 -15.52 1.80 10.41
C ASN A 178 -16.53 2.12 11.51
N ALA A 179 -16.04 2.54 12.68
CA ALA A 179 -16.87 2.85 13.85
C ALA A 179 -17.60 4.19 13.74
N SER A 180 -17.19 5.08 12.82
CA SER A 180 -17.84 6.38 12.64
C SER A 180 -19.09 6.25 11.77
N ALA A 181 -20.19 6.86 12.20
CA ALA A 181 -21.42 6.95 11.41
C ALA A 181 -21.40 8.09 10.37
N THR A 182 -20.42 8.99 10.43
CA THR A 182 -20.38 10.21 9.62
C THR A 182 -19.12 10.39 8.80
N GLU A 183 -17.99 9.83 9.23
CA GLU A 183 -16.68 10.01 8.60
C GLU A 183 -16.15 8.72 8.03
N PRO A 184 -15.53 8.74 6.86
CA PRO A 184 -14.88 7.56 6.30
C PRO A 184 -13.60 7.23 7.07
N ALA A 185 -13.27 5.95 7.12
CA ALA A 185 -11.97 5.47 7.55
C ALA A 185 -11.12 5.09 6.33
N VAL A 186 -9.81 5.39 6.39
CA VAL A 186 -8.87 5.06 5.31
C VAL A 186 -7.66 4.34 5.87
N LEU A 187 -7.40 3.18 5.30
CA LEU A 187 -6.26 2.34 5.59
C LEU A 187 -5.32 2.33 4.38
N PHE A 188 -4.04 2.56 4.60
CA PHE A 188 -2.99 2.19 3.66
C PHE A 188 -2.51 0.79 3.99
N SER A 189 -2.19 -0.02 2.99
CA SER A 189 -1.60 -1.33 3.23
C SER A 189 -0.54 -1.69 2.20
N PHE A 190 0.36 -2.58 2.61
CA PHE A 190 1.29 -3.23 1.69
C PHE A 190 1.35 -4.74 1.97
N THR A 191 1.62 -5.50 0.91
CA THR A 191 1.47 -6.96 0.90
C THR A 191 2.44 -7.61 -0.09
N ASP A 192 2.78 -8.88 0.16
CA ASP A 192 3.59 -9.72 -0.71
C ASP A 192 2.79 -10.43 -1.83
N THR A 193 1.58 -9.99 -2.11
CA THR A 193 0.69 -10.53 -3.16
C THR A 193 1.39 -10.74 -4.51
N PRO A 194 2.25 -9.83 -5.02
CA PRO A 194 2.91 -10.02 -6.31
C PRO A 194 3.75 -11.28 -6.37
N VAL A 195 4.45 -11.60 -5.29
CA VAL A 195 5.27 -12.83 -5.18
C VAL A 195 4.39 -14.07 -5.27
N LEU A 196 3.32 -14.10 -4.47
CA LEU A 196 2.41 -15.25 -4.44
C LEU A 196 1.66 -15.43 -5.77
N LYS A 197 1.29 -14.33 -6.44
CA LYS A 197 0.71 -14.37 -7.79
C LYS A 197 1.70 -14.97 -8.79
N SER A 198 2.96 -14.51 -8.80
CA SER A 198 3.99 -15.00 -9.74
C SER A 198 4.29 -16.48 -9.58
N LEU A 199 4.16 -17.00 -8.36
CA LEU A 199 4.37 -18.40 -8.02
C LEU A 199 3.08 -19.26 -8.08
N SER A 200 1.92 -18.67 -8.44
CA SER A 200 0.60 -19.33 -8.42
C SER A 200 0.19 -19.86 -7.04
N LEU A 201 0.60 -19.18 -5.99
CA LEU A 201 0.33 -19.53 -4.58
C LEU A 201 -0.75 -18.63 -3.95
N LEU A 202 -1.20 -17.60 -4.63
CA LEU A 202 -2.27 -16.73 -4.11
C LEU A 202 -3.59 -17.51 -4.08
N ARG A 203 -4.22 -17.52 -2.91
CA ARG A 203 -5.55 -18.09 -2.67
C ARG A 203 -6.33 -17.14 -1.78
N GLU A 204 -7.64 -17.09 -2.01
CA GLU A 204 -8.60 -16.33 -1.20
C GLU A 204 -9.78 -17.21 -0.84
N GLN A 205 -10.36 -16.97 0.32
CA GLN A 205 -11.55 -17.68 0.78
C GLN A 205 -12.41 -16.78 1.68
N ALA A 206 -13.69 -16.64 1.32
CA ALA A 206 -14.67 -16.00 2.16
C ALA A 206 -14.94 -16.84 3.44
N HIS A 207 -15.26 -16.16 4.54
CA HIS A 207 -15.71 -16.85 5.75
C HIS A 207 -17.11 -17.45 5.52
N PRO A 208 -17.38 -18.70 5.96
CA PRO A 208 -18.65 -19.37 5.69
C PRO A 208 -19.90 -18.68 6.27
N GLN A 209 -19.70 -17.85 7.29
CA GLN A 209 -20.78 -17.12 7.99
C GLN A 209 -20.73 -15.60 7.71
N ASP A 210 -19.97 -15.17 6.70
CA ASP A 210 -19.72 -13.77 6.33
C ASP A 210 -18.94 -12.95 7.39
N HIS A 211 -19.07 -13.24 8.66
CA HIS A 211 -18.41 -12.55 9.80
C HIS A 211 -17.84 -13.55 10.80
N GLN A 212 -16.93 -13.07 11.64
CA GLN A 212 -16.31 -13.84 12.73
C GLN A 212 -16.99 -13.61 14.08
#